data_c110fbce285000a07194972c6c05a629
#
_entry.id   c110fbce285000a07194972c6c05a629
#
_cell.length_a   1.000
_cell.length_b   1.000
_cell.length_c   1.000
_cell.angle_alpha   90.00
_cell.angle_beta   90.00
_cell.angle_gamma   90.00
#
_symmetry.space_group_name_H-M   'P 1'
#
loop_
_entity.id
_entity.type
_entity.pdbx_description
1 polymer ?
#
loop_
_entity_poly.entity_id
_entity_poly.type
_entity_poly.pdbx_seq_one_letter_code
_entity_poly.pdbx_strand_id
1 'polypeptide(L)'
;MPPDDVELVESAFAAWNGGDIEAFASHVSEDVAWLEVSGRPEGAPVERLGRERLRQSLESLFDVWDSYHLEVERLEDLGDRVLALVREVARGRASGIEVDGRWGYLITVEGGLIARIEAYRDAALALQVAGARG
;
A
#
# COMPACT_ATOMS: atom_id res chain seq x y z
N MET A 1 10.84 22.52 -5.46
CA MET A 1 9.74 22.20 -4.53
C MET A 1 9.63 20.71 -4.37
N PRO A 2 9.54 20.23 -3.15
CA PRO A 2 9.29 18.80 -2.99
C PRO A 2 7.92 18.45 -3.58
N PRO A 3 7.75 17.23 -4.10
CA PRO A 3 6.43 16.78 -4.55
C PRO A 3 5.46 16.80 -3.37
N ASP A 4 4.18 17.02 -3.64
CA ASP A 4 3.18 16.90 -2.59
C ASP A 4 3.01 15.42 -2.21
N ASP A 5 2.28 15.20 -1.12
CA ASP A 5 2.13 13.85 -0.57
C ASP A 5 1.38 12.93 -1.54
N VAL A 6 0.42 13.46 -2.27
CA VAL A 6 -0.32 12.68 -3.28
C VAL A 6 0.60 12.24 -4.42
N GLU A 7 1.45 13.14 -4.92
CA GLU A 7 2.40 12.81 -5.98
C GLU A 7 3.40 11.74 -5.52
N LEU A 8 3.86 11.83 -4.28
CA LEU A 8 4.75 10.82 -3.71
C LEU A 8 4.08 9.44 -3.68
N VAL A 9 2.83 9.38 -3.24
CA VAL A 9 2.06 8.14 -3.18
C VAL A 9 1.82 7.58 -4.58
N GLU A 10 1.49 8.45 -5.55
CA GLU A 10 1.36 8.03 -6.95
C GLU A 10 2.64 7.40 -7.48
N SER A 11 3.78 8.03 -7.19
CA SER A 11 5.09 7.52 -7.60
C SER A 11 5.41 6.16 -6.98
N ALA A 12 5.03 5.98 -5.71
CA ALA A 12 5.23 4.71 -5.02
C ALA A 12 4.38 3.59 -5.67
N PHE A 13 3.12 3.85 -5.99
CA PHE A 13 2.29 2.87 -6.67
C PHE A 13 2.80 2.57 -8.08
N ALA A 14 3.30 3.57 -8.80
CA ALA A 14 3.89 3.36 -10.11
C ALA A 14 5.12 2.44 -10.04
N ALA A 15 5.97 2.63 -9.04
CA ALA A 15 7.12 1.76 -8.80
C ALA A 15 6.69 0.33 -8.50
N TRP A 16 5.69 0.17 -7.64
CA TRP A 16 5.10 -1.13 -7.32
C TRP A 16 4.63 -1.84 -8.59
N ASN A 17 3.82 -1.15 -9.40
CA ASN A 17 3.24 -1.72 -10.62
C ASN A 17 4.30 -2.04 -11.67
N GLY A 18 5.41 -1.35 -11.65
CA GLY A 18 6.55 -1.64 -12.51
C GLY A 18 7.43 -2.79 -12.03
N GLY A 19 7.13 -3.34 -10.85
CA GLY A 19 7.95 -4.40 -10.25
C GLY A 19 9.31 -3.90 -9.77
N ASP A 20 9.47 -2.59 -9.59
CA ASP A 20 10.73 -1.97 -9.22
C ASP A 20 10.78 -1.77 -7.70
N ILE A 21 11.24 -2.81 -7.02
CA ILE A 21 11.31 -2.83 -5.55
C ILE A 21 12.23 -1.72 -5.04
N GLU A 22 13.35 -1.48 -5.71
CA GLU A 22 14.30 -0.44 -5.28
C GLU A 22 13.68 0.95 -5.39
N ALA A 23 12.97 1.22 -6.47
CA ALA A 23 12.28 2.49 -6.64
C ALA A 23 11.19 2.67 -5.58
N PHE A 24 10.42 1.62 -5.29
CA PHE A 24 9.43 1.66 -4.23
C PHE A 24 10.10 1.94 -2.87
N ALA A 25 11.19 1.22 -2.56
CA ALA A 25 11.91 1.38 -1.30
C ALA A 25 12.45 2.80 -1.13
N SER A 26 12.80 3.48 -2.23
CA SER A 26 13.29 4.86 -2.17
C SER A 26 12.24 5.87 -1.71
N HIS A 27 10.97 5.50 -1.77
CA HIS A 27 9.86 6.38 -1.35
C HIS A 27 9.41 6.15 0.10
N VAL A 28 9.97 5.16 0.78
CA VAL A 28 9.60 4.86 2.16
C VAL A 28 10.74 5.18 3.12
N SER A 29 10.39 5.52 4.36
CA SER A 29 11.38 5.80 5.39
C SER A 29 12.05 4.50 5.85
N GLU A 30 13.25 4.64 6.43
CA GLU A 30 14.00 3.49 6.93
C GLU A 30 13.23 2.71 7.99
N ASP A 31 12.44 3.41 8.81
CA ASP A 31 11.64 2.83 9.88
C ASP A 31 10.14 2.74 9.55
N VAL A 32 9.81 2.65 8.27
CA VAL A 32 8.43 2.57 7.81
C VAL A 32 7.65 1.44 8.52
N ALA A 33 6.40 1.70 8.85
CA ALA A 33 5.50 0.71 9.42
C ALA A 33 4.41 0.35 8.40
N TRP A 34 4.30 -0.91 8.07
CA TRP A 34 3.20 -1.42 7.24
C TRP A 34 2.31 -2.28 8.12
N LEU A 35 1.04 -1.91 8.23
CA LEU A 35 0.06 -2.57 9.08
C LEU A 35 -1.12 -3.07 8.24
N GLU A 36 -1.39 -4.36 8.29
CA GLU A 36 -2.62 -4.91 7.72
C GLU A 36 -3.65 -4.99 8.84
N VAL A 37 -4.66 -4.12 8.78
CA VAL A 37 -5.53 -3.82 9.91
C VAL A 37 -6.83 -4.62 9.86
N SER A 38 -7.32 -4.98 8.68
CA SER A 38 -8.63 -5.60 8.53
C SER A 38 -8.54 -7.05 8.07
N GLY A 39 -9.66 -7.75 8.23
CA GLY A 39 -9.81 -9.12 7.76
C GLY A 39 -9.29 -10.19 8.71
N ARG A 40 -8.95 -9.82 9.95
CA ARG A 40 -8.48 -10.78 10.95
C ARG A 40 -9.46 -10.88 12.11
N PRO A 41 -10.01 -12.08 12.34
CA PRO A 41 -10.95 -12.28 13.44
C PRO A 41 -10.36 -11.99 14.82
N GLU A 42 -9.06 -12.18 14.97
CA GLU A 42 -8.33 -11.97 16.21
C GLU A 42 -8.07 -10.51 16.52
N GLY A 43 -8.34 -9.63 15.55
CA GLY A 43 -8.21 -8.19 15.73
C GLY A 43 -6.80 -7.63 15.77
N ALA A 44 -5.79 -8.46 15.84
CA ALA A 44 -4.41 -8.00 15.85
C ALA A 44 -3.94 -7.70 14.43
N PRO A 45 -3.42 -6.50 14.13
CA PRO A 45 -2.88 -6.20 12.81
C PRO A 45 -1.60 -7.00 12.55
N VAL A 46 -1.37 -7.33 11.28
CA VAL A 46 -0.07 -7.85 10.86
C VAL A 46 0.84 -6.64 10.63
N GLU A 47 1.98 -6.63 11.29
CA GLU A 47 2.94 -5.54 11.20
C GLU A 47 4.20 -5.99 10.48
N ARG A 48 4.67 -5.12 9.59
CA ARG A 48 5.99 -5.24 8.97
C ARG A 48 6.72 -3.94 9.22
N LEU A 49 7.74 -3.99 10.08
CA LEU A 49 8.46 -2.79 10.51
C LEU A 49 9.82 -2.71 9.84
N GLY A 50 10.10 -1.53 9.27
CA GLY A 50 11.36 -1.23 8.65
C GLY A 50 11.38 -1.47 7.15
N ARG A 51 12.12 -0.60 6.45
CA ARG A 51 12.23 -0.63 4.99
C ARG A 51 12.80 -1.95 4.47
N GLU A 52 13.80 -2.49 5.14
CA GLU A 52 14.42 -3.74 4.70
C GLU A 52 13.45 -4.91 4.80
N ARG A 53 12.66 -4.98 5.85
CA ARG A 53 11.66 -6.03 6.01
C ARG A 53 10.55 -5.91 4.96
N LEU A 54 10.12 -4.69 4.68
CA LEU A 54 9.14 -4.44 3.64
C LEU A 54 9.68 -4.85 2.28
N ARG A 55 10.93 -4.52 1.99
CA ARG A 55 11.60 -4.89 0.77
C ARG A 55 11.64 -6.41 0.58
N GLN A 56 11.99 -7.15 1.61
CA GLN A 56 11.98 -8.61 1.60
C GLN A 56 10.57 -9.17 1.35
N SER A 57 9.56 -8.56 1.96
CA SER A 57 8.17 -8.95 1.75
C SER A 57 7.73 -8.77 0.30
N LEU A 58 8.16 -7.68 -0.34
CA LEU A 58 7.87 -7.42 -1.75
C LEU A 58 8.58 -8.41 -2.67
N GLU A 59 9.81 -8.77 -2.37
CA GLU A 59 10.52 -9.79 -3.13
C GLU A 59 9.78 -11.11 -3.10
N SER A 60 9.31 -11.53 -1.93
CA SER A 60 8.52 -12.74 -1.77
C SER A 60 7.20 -12.66 -2.52
N LEU A 61 6.54 -11.51 -2.47
CA LEU A 61 5.28 -11.29 -3.15
C LEU A 61 5.43 -11.47 -4.67
N PHE A 62 6.42 -10.81 -5.25
CA PHE A 62 6.64 -10.89 -6.70
C PHE A 62 7.15 -12.25 -7.16
N ASP A 63 7.69 -13.06 -6.25
CA ASP A 63 8.07 -14.43 -6.54
C ASP A 63 6.86 -15.36 -6.67
N VAL A 64 5.85 -15.14 -5.84
CA VAL A 64 4.63 -15.96 -5.78
C VAL A 64 3.66 -15.62 -6.90
N TRP A 65 3.59 -14.33 -7.27
CA TRP A 65 2.61 -13.83 -8.23
C TRP A 65 3.26 -13.60 -9.60
N ASP A 66 2.65 -14.14 -10.63
CA ASP A 66 3.07 -13.93 -12.02
C ASP A 66 2.80 -12.49 -12.45
N SER A 67 1.66 -11.97 -12.04
CA SER A 67 1.32 -10.56 -12.20
C SER A 67 0.67 -10.04 -10.92
N TYR A 68 0.98 -8.82 -10.55
CA TYR A 68 0.42 -8.17 -9.37
C TYR A 68 0.33 -6.68 -9.63
N HIS A 69 -0.88 -6.19 -9.75
CA HIS A 69 -1.13 -4.81 -10.11
C HIS A 69 -2.10 -4.15 -9.13
N LEU A 70 -1.76 -2.96 -8.70
CA LEU A 70 -2.62 -2.12 -7.86
C LEU A 70 -3.10 -0.94 -8.70
N GLU A 71 -4.34 -1.00 -9.14
CA GLU A 71 -4.96 0.07 -9.90
C GLU A 71 -5.52 1.11 -8.93
N VAL A 72 -4.96 2.31 -8.95
CA VAL A 72 -5.39 3.38 -8.06
C VAL A 72 -6.68 3.98 -8.62
N GLU A 73 -7.76 3.84 -7.86
CA GLU A 73 -9.08 4.35 -8.25
C GLU A 73 -9.35 5.74 -7.65
N ARG A 74 -8.77 6.05 -6.49
CA ARG A 74 -8.97 7.33 -5.82
C ARG A 74 -7.77 7.64 -4.93
N LEU A 75 -7.30 8.88 -4.99
CA LEU A 75 -6.33 9.43 -4.04
C LEU A 75 -6.92 10.69 -3.44
N GLU A 76 -6.83 10.82 -2.13
CA GLU A 76 -7.36 11.98 -1.42
C GLU A 76 -6.37 12.41 -0.34
N ASP A 77 -5.99 13.67 -0.39
CA ASP A 77 -5.14 14.30 0.64
C ASP A 77 -6.02 14.68 1.83
N LEU A 78 -5.78 14.06 2.98
CA LEU A 78 -6.53 14.31 4.21
C LEU A 78 -5.81 15.30 5.14
N GLY A 79 -4.70 15.87 4.68
CA GLY A 79 -3.88 16.78 5.47
C GLY A 79 -2.73 16.07 6.17
N ASP A 80 -3.03 15.16 7.09
CA ASP A 80 -2.03 14.38 7.82
C ASP A 80 -1.75 13.02 7.18
N ARG A 81 -2.61 12.57 6.27
CA ARG A 81 -2.51 11.28 5.59
C ARG A 81 -3.06 11.39 4.18
N VAL A 82 -2.70 10.41 3.35
CA VAL A 82 -3.30 10.25 2.03
C VAL A 82 -4.13 8.96 2.04
N LEU A 83 -5.39 9.09 1.61
CA LEU A 83 -6.25 7.93 1.39
C LEU A 83 -6.07 7.45 -0.04
N ALA A 84 -5.79 6.16 -0.21
CA ALA A 84 -5.72 5.54 -1.53
C ALA A 84 -6.70 4.38 -1.59
N LEU A 85 -7.63 4.44 -2.54
CA LEU A 85 -8.52 3.32 -2.84
C LEU A 85 -7.99 2.65 -4.10
N VAL A 86 -7.71 1.35 -4.00
CA VAL A 86 -7.07 0.62 -5.08
C VAL A 86 -7.81 -0.67 -5.38
N ARG A 87 -7.75 -1.07 -6.64
CA ARG A 87 -8.17 -2.38 -7.09
C ARG A 87 -6.94 -3.26 -7.24
N GLU A 88 -6.93 -4.37 -6.52
CA GLU A 88 -5.86 -5.35 -6.58
C GLU A 88 -6.22 -6.39 -7.63
N VAL A 89 -5.39 -6.56 -8.63
CA VAL A 89 -5.54 -7.59 -9.65
C VAL A 89 -4.25 -8.38 -9.69
N ALA A 90 -4.34 -9.68 -9.42
CA ALA A 90 -3.15 -10.52 -9.34
C ALA A 90 -3.44 -11.91 -9.88
N ARG A 91 -2.38 -12.58 -10.33
CA ARG A 91 -2.44 -13.95 -10.82
C ARG A 91 -1.27 -14.75 -10.24
N GLY A 92 -1.60 -15.87 -9.60
CA GLY A 92 -0.61 -16.75 -9.01
C GLY A 92 0.22 -17.46 -10.07
N ARG A 93 1.54 -17.50 -9.87
CA ARG A 93 2.49 -18.08 -10.82
C ARG A 93 2.29 -19.58 -10.98
N ALA A 94 2.23 -20.30 -9.87
CA ALA A 94 2.11 -21.75 -9.87
C ALA A 94 0.67 -22.24 -9.98
N SER A 95 -0.24 -21.57 -9.32
CA SER A 95 -1.64 -21.99 -9.21
C SER A 95 -2.53 -21.47 -10.34
N GLY A 96 -2.16 -20.34 -10.96
CA GLY A 96 -3.02 -19.66 -11.90
C GLY A 96 -4.24 -18.99 -11.25
N ILE A 97 -4.31 -18.98 -9.93
CA ILE A 97 -5.40 -18.35 -9.19
C ILE A 97 -5.39 -16.84 -9.47
N GLU A 98 -6.57 -16.31 -9.77
CA GLU A 98 -6.75 -14.88 -9.99
C GLU A 98 -7.39 -14.23 -8.77
N VAL A 99 -6.86 -13.07 -8.39
CA VAL A 99 -7.39 -12.25 -7.32
C VAL A 99 -7.84 -10.92 -7.92
N ASP A 100 -9.05 -10.51 -7.57
CA ASP A 100 -9.59 -9.21 -7.96
C ASP A 100 -10.36 -8.68 -6.75
N GLY A 101 -9.82 -7.68 -6.10
CA GLY A 101 -10.41 -7.14 -4.88
C GLY A 101 -10.11 -5.66 -4.75
N ARG A 102 -10.70 -5.03 -3.74
CA ARG A 102 -10.47 -3.63 -3.45
C ARG A 102 -9.91 -3.46 -2.06
N TRP A 103 -8.89 -2.62 -1.98
CA TRP A 103 -8.23 -2.26 -0.73
C TRP A 103 -8.33 -0.75 -0.51
N GLY A 104 -8.27 -0.36 0.75
CA GLY A 104 -8.04 1.02 1.12
C GLY A 104 -6.74 1.13 1.88
N TYR A 105 -5.96 2.16 1.58
CA TYR A 105 -4.72 2.45 2.29
C TYR A 105 -4.79 3.84 2.89
N LEU A 106 -4.37 3.94 4.15
CA LEU A 106 -4.09 5.23 4.78
C LEU A 106 -2.58 5.36 4.91
N ILE A 107 -2.03 6.36 4.26
CA ILE A 107 -0.59 6.52 4.09
C ILE A 107 -0.15 7.81 4.74
N THR A 108 0.73 7.69 5.74
CA THR A 108 1.30 8.83 6.44
C THR A 108 2.65 9.17 5.81
N VAL A 109 2.80 10.43 5.41
CA VAL A 109 4.03 10.94 4.81
C VAL A 109 4.70 11.89 5.79
N GLU A 110 5.98 11.71 6.03
CA GLU A 110 6.79 12.58 6.88
C GLU A 110 8.12 12.85 6.19
N GLY A 111 8.47 14.14 6.11
CA GLY A 111 9.75 14.52 5.51
C GLY A 111 9.95 14.09 4.07
N GLY A 112 8.88 13.98 3.31
CA GLY A 112 8.94 13.55 1.91
C GLY A 112 9.07 12.04 1.71
N LEU A 113 8.87 11.24 2.76
CA LEU A 113 8.92 9.79 2.69
C LEU A 113 7.67 9.18 3.34
N ILE A 114 7.28 8.03 2.84
CA ILE A 114 6.17 7.27 3.43
C ILE A 114 6.66 6.66 4.74
N ALA A 115 6.04 7.08 5.85
CA ALA A 115 6.43 6.63 7.18
C ALA A 115 5.52 5.53 7.73
N ARG A 116 4.28 5.47 7.27
CA ARG A 116 3.32 4.49 7.77
C ARG A 116 2.28 4.19 6.70
N ILE A 117 1.95 2.93 6.56
CA ILE A 117 0.91 2.45 5.65
C ILE A 117 -0.03 1.56 6.45
N GLU A 118 -1.31 1.92 6.49
CA GLU A 118 -2.35 1.11 7.08
C GLU A 118 -3.19 0.55 5.95
N ALA A 119 -3.17 -0.76 5.78
CA ALA A 119 -3.87 -1.45 4.69
C ALA A 119 -5.17 -2.07 5.21
N TYR A 120 -6.26 -1.75 4.55
CA TYR A 120 -7.59 -2.25 4.87
C TYR A 120 -8.12 -3.05 3.68
N ARG A 121 -8.52 -4.29 3.90
CA ARG A 121 -9.12 -5.13 2.84
C ARG A 121 -10.49 -4.61 2.40
N ASP A 122 -11.13 -3.83 3.26
CA ASP A 122 -12.43 -3.25 2.98
C ASP A 122 -12.26 -1.75 2.75
N ALA A 123 -12.47 -1.32 1.52
CA ALA A 123 -12.37 0.09 1.15
C ALA A 123 -13.34 0.96 1.96
N ALA A 124 -14.53 0.43 2.28
CA ALA A 124 -15.51 1.16 3.09
C ALA A 124 -15.00 1.38 4.50
N LEU A 125 -14.31 0.40 5.08
CA LEU A 125 -13.71 0.54 6.40
C LEU A 125 -12.59 1.60 6.39
N ALA A 126 -11.78 1.62 5.35
CA ALA A 126 -10.74 2.63 5.20
C ALA A 126 -11.35 4.04 5.16
N LEU A 127 -12.44 4.20 4.44
CA LEU A 127 -13.17 5.47 4.38
C LEU A 127 -13.70 5.89 5.75
N GLN A 128 -14.25 4.94 6.51
CA GLN A 128 -14.74 5.22 7.87
C GLN A 128 -13.62 5.66 8.80
N VAL A 129 -12.51 4.92 8.80
CA VAL A 129 -11.36 5.23 9.67
C VAL A 129 -10.73 6.56 9.28
N ALA A 130 -10.70 6.86 8.01
CA ALA A 130 -10.17 8.14 7.51
C ALA A 130 -11.06 9.33 7.89
N GLY A 131 -12.31 9.09 8.24
CA GLY A 131 -13.29 10.17 8.41
C GLY A 131 -13.63 10.85 7.09
N ALA A 132 -13.33 10.21 5.96
CA ALA A 132 -13.61 10.74 4.64
C ALA A 132 -15.12 10.67 4.36
N ARG A 133 -15.63 11.68 3.68
CA ARG A 133 -17.04 11.76 3.32
C ARG A 133 -17.23 11.61 1.83
N GLY A 134 -18.13 10.79 1.48
CA GLY A 134 -18.56 10.63 0.09
C GLY A 134 -17.95 9.56 -0.67
#